data_a209b8cade04d0e8667f733c1eb94598
#
_entry.id   a209b8cade04d0e8667f733c1eb94598
#
_cell.length_a   1.000
_cell.length_b   1.000
_cell.length_c   1.000
_cell.angle_alpha   90.00
_cell.angle_beta   90.00
_cell.angle_gamma   90.00
#
_symmetry.space_group_name_H-M   'P 1'
#
loop_
_entity.id
_entity.type
_entity.pdbx_description
1 polymer ?
#
loop_
_entity_poly.entity_id
_entity_poly.type
_entity_poly.pdbx_seq_one_letter_code
_entity_poly.pdbx_strand_id
1 'polypeptide(L)'
;MGKTTTTLNLGIGLAHQGRKVLLVDADPQGDLTTALGWTDADDLPVTLATQMKKILQDEPFVYNEGILHHEEGVDIIPTNIELSGMEISLVNAMSREQTLKLYLADLKKDYDYILIDCMPSLGMLTINALTAADSVIVPVEAHYLPG
;
A
#
# COMPACT_ATOMS: atom_id res chain seq x y z
N MET A 1 -11.43 -10.80 -4.94
CA MET A 1 -12.44 -10.18 -4.08
C MET A 1 -12.11 -10.44 -2.63
N GLY A 2 -12.56 -9.59 -1.73
CA GLY A 2 -12.23 -9.71 -0.31
C GLY A 2 -10.85 -9.24 0.08
N LYS A 3 -9.98 -8.92 -0.87
CA LYS A 3 -8.61 -8.49 -0.61
C LYS A 3 -8.56 -7.17 0.19
N THR A 4 -9.22 -6.14 -0.31
CA THR A 4 -9.28 -4.84 0.35
C THR A 4 -10.04 -4.93 1.68
N THR A 5 -11.16 -5.67 1.71
CA THR A 5 -11.93 -5.89 2.93
C THR A 5 -11.09 -6.60 4.00
N THR A 6 -10.31 -7.60 3.62
CA THR A 6 -9.42 -8.32 4.55
C THR A 6 -8.37 -7.37 5.11
N THR A 7 -7.72 -6.59 4.27
CA THR A 7 -6.71 -5.61 4.70
C THR A 7 -7.29 -4.60 5.68
N LEU A 8 -8.45 -4.04 5.34
CA LEU A 8 -9.13 -3.04 6.14
C LEU A 8 -9.53 -3.61 7.51
N ASN A 9 -10.19 -4.76 7.52
CA ASN A 9 -10.67 -5.38 8.77
C ASN A 9 -9.51 -5.82 9.67
N LEU A 10 -8.46 -6.39 9.08
CA LEU A 10 -7.29 -6.78 9.86
C LEU A 10 -6.60 -5.56 10.46
N GLY A 11 -6.42 -4.50 9.66
CA GLY A 11 -5.77 -3.28 10.14
C GLY A 11 -6.54 -2.61 11.26
N ILE A 12 -7.85 -2.44 11.09
CA ILE A 12 -8.71 -1.81 12.12
C ILE A 12 -8.74 -2.68 13.37
N GLY A 13 -8.84 -4.00 13.21
CA GLY A 13 -8.84 -4.92 14.35
C GLY A 13 -7.54 -4.83 15.16
N LEU A 14 -6.40 -4.77 14.50
CA LEU A 14 -5.11 -4.61 15.16
C LEU A 14 -5.00 -3.24 15.87
N ALA A 15 -5.50 -2.18 15.23
CA ALA A 15 -5.50 -0.86 15.83
C ALA A 15 -6.36 -0.81 17.10
N HIS A 16 -7.50 -1.50 17.11
CA HIS A 16 -8.36 -1.59 18.29
C HIS A 16 -7.70 -2.38 19.41
N GLN A 17 -6.70 -3.18 19.13
CA GLN A 17 -5.89 -3.87 20.13
C GLN A 17 -4.71 -3.03 20.64
N GLY A 18 -4.63 -1.77 20.25
CA GLY A 18 -3.56 -0.86 20.66
C GLY A 18 -2.31 -0.92 19.81
N ARG A 19 -2.35 -1.61 18.67
CA ARG A 19 -1.21 -1.69 17.76
C ARG A 19 -1.16 -0.48 16.85
N LYS A 20 0.05 -0.07 16.50
CA LYS A 20 0.26 0.99 15.50
C LYS A 20 0.29 0.37 14.13
N VAL A 21 -0.67 0.73 13.28
CA VAL A 21 -0.89 0.09 11.98
C VAL A 21 -0.83 1.13 10.87
N LEU A 22 0.00 0.85 9.86
CA LEU A 22 0.02 1.58 8.60
C LEU A 22 -0.56 0.69 7.51
N LEU A 23 -1.51 1.24 6.76
CA LEU A 23 -2.03 0.62 5.56
C LEU A 23 -1.36 1.25 4.35
N VAL A 24 -0.91 0.41 3.43
CA VAL A 24 -0.29 0.85 2.17
C VAL A 24 -1.20 0.41 1.03
N ASP A 25 -1.78 1.38 0.33
CA ASP A 25 -2.63 1.10 -0.82
C ASP A 25 -1.76 1.03 -2.07
N ALA A 26 -1.30 -0.17 -2.41
CA ALA A 26 -0.43 -0.41 -3.56
C ALA A 26 -1.20 -0.92 -4.78
N ASP A 27 -2.51 -0.73 -4.79
CA ASP A 27 -3.37 -1.05 -5.92
C ASP A 27 -3.82 0.24 -6.60
N PRO A 28 -3.51 0.43 -7.90
CA PRO A 28 -3.92 1.65 -8.62
C PRO A 28 -5.42 1.93 -8.62
N GLN A 29 -6.26 0.93 -8.39
CA GLN A 29 -7.70 1.12 -8.25
C GLN A 29 -8.07 1.95 -7.03
N GLY A 30 -7.22 1.97 -6.00
CA GLY A 30 -7.44 2.82 -4.85
C GLY A 30 -8.61 2.43 -3.96
N ASP A 31 -9.02 1.17 -3.97
CA ASP A 31 -10.18 0.72 -3.22
C ASP A 31 -10.03 0.90 -1.71
N LEU A 32 -8.83 0.67 -1.19
CA LEU A 32 -8.55 0.85 0.24
C LEU A 32 -8.63 2.33 0.63
N THR A 33 -8.03 3.21 -0.18
CA THR A 33 -8.08 4.67 0.02
C THR A 33 -9.54 5.15 0.03
N THR A 34 -10.33 4.72 -0.94
CA THR A 34 -11.75 5.07 -1.04
C THR A 34 -12.54 4.52 0.13
N ALA A 35 -12.31 3.27 0.52
CA ALA A 35 -13.01 2.62 1.62
C ALA A 35 -12.81 3.33 2.96
N LEU A 36 -11.66 4.00 3.15
CA LEU A 36 -11.37 4.78 4.34
C LEU A 36 -11.88 6.22 4.27
N GLY A 37 -12.55 6.60 3.18
CA GLY A 37 -13.25 7.88 3.06
C GLY A 37 -12.57 8.92 2.18
N TRP A 38 -11.40 8.66 1.63
CA TRP A 38 -10.72 9.60 0.74
C TRP A 38 -11.16 9.36 -0.71
N THR A 39 -12.31 9.95 -1.07
CA THR A 39 -12.92 9.77 -2.39
C THR A 39 -12.32 10.67 -3.47
N ASP A 40 -11.67 11.77 -3.08
CA ASP A 40 -11.03 12.72 -3.99
C ASP A 40 -9.51 12.54 -3.98
N ALA A 41 -9.05 11.30 -4.03
CA ALA A 41 -7.63 10.97 -3.89
C ALA A 41 -6.75 11.58 -5.00
N ASP A 42 -7.33 11.87 -6.18
CA ASP A 42 -6.58 12.49 -7.27
C ASP A 42 -6.13 13.92 -6.94
N ASP A 43 -6.79 14.56 -5.97
CA ASP A 43 -6.44 15.90 -5.53
C ASP A 43 -5.40 15.90 -4.39
N LEU A 44 -5.01 14.73 -3.89
CA LEU A 44 -4.01 14.65 -2.82
C LEU A 44 -2.62 15.01 -3.35
N PRO A 45 -1.90 15.90 -2.66
CA PRO A 45 -0.57 16.33 -3.12
C PRO A 45 0.50 15.27 -2.97
N VAL A 46 0.34 14.36 -2.01
CA VAL A 46 1.32 13.31 -1.73
C VAL A 46 0.61 11.97 -1.62
N THR A 47 1.05 11.01 -2.40
CA THR A 47 0.54 9.65 -2.43
C THR A 47 1.69 8.66 -2.48
N LEU A 48 1.39 7.37 -2.49
CA LEU A 48 2.41 6.35 -2.65
C LEU A 48 3.22 6.58 -3.95
N ALA A 49 2.55 6.94 -5.04
CA ALA A 49 3.22 7.19 -6.31
C ALA A 49 4.24 8.34 -6.23
N THR A 50 3.87 9.44 -5.57
CA THR A 50 4.80 10.58 -5.44
C THR A 50 6.03 10.21 -4.61
N GLN A 51 5.87 9.43 -3.56
CA GLN A 51 7.00 8.99 -2.73
C GLN A 51 7.90 8.01 -3.47
N MET A 52 7.33 7.02 -4.13
CA MET A 52 8.10 6.07 -4.93
C MET A 52 8.85 6.75 -6.07
N LYS A 53 8.22 7.73 -6.70
CA LYS A 53 8.84 8.49 -7.78
C LYS A 53 10.08 9.24 -7.30
N LYS A 54 10.03 9.85 -6.12
CA LYS A 54 11.19 10.53 -5.54
C LYS A 54 12.35 9.57 -5.32
N ILE A 55 12.06 8.36 -4.84
CA ILE A 55 13.09 7.33 -4.67
C ILE A 55 13.71 6.93 -6.02
N LEU A 56 12.89 6.70 -7.03
CA LEU A 56 13.37 6.33 -8.37
C LEU A 56 14.21 7.41 -9.02
N GLN A 57 13.93 8.67 -8.73
CA GLN A 57 14.67 9.82 -9.27
C GLN A 57 15.82 10.26 -8.37
N ASP A 58 16.08 9.51 -7.30
CA ASP A 58 17.13 9.81 -6.35
C ASP A 58 16.96 11.21 -5.72
N GLU A 59 15.71 11.63 -5.53
CA GLU A 59 15.36 12.91 -4.93
C GLU A 59 15.18 12.75 -3.41
N PRO A 60 15.50 13.80 -2.63
CA PRO A 60 15.22 13.77 -1.20
C PRO A 60 13.72 13.68 -0.96
N PHE A 61 13.32 12.91 0.05
CA PHE A 61 11.91 12.81 0.43
C PHE A 61 11.77 12.71 1.95
N VAL A 62 10.61 13.15 2.45
CA VAL A 62 10.25 13.02 3.86
C VAL A 62 9.45 11.73 4.00
N TYR A 63 9.98 10.77 4.74
CA TYR A 63 9.45 9.40 4.76
C TYR A 63 8.01 9.29 5.27
N ASN A 64 7.57 10.18 6.15
CA ASN A 64 6.21 10.17 6.70
C ASN A 64 5.26 11.19 6.08
N GLU A 65 5.70 11.90 5.04
CA GLU A 65 4.85 12.85 4.34
C GLU A 65 3.75 12.12 3.58
N GLY A 66 2.54 12.67 3.62
CA GLY A 66 1.40 12.11 2.90
C GLY A 66 0.63 11.04 3.65
N ILE A 67 1.11 10.62 4.82
CA ILE A 67 0.39 9.65 5.64
C ILE A 67 -0.82 10.31 6.28
N LEU A 68 -1.99 9.69 6.10
CA LEU A 68 -3.26 10.17 6.60
C LEU A 68 -3.69 9.34 7.80
N HIS A 69 -4.35 9.98 8.76
CA HIS A 69 -4.84 9.33 9.96
C HIS A 69 -6.34 9.11 9.86
N HIS A 70 -6.79 7.91 10.14
CA HIS A 70 -8.21 7.56 10.15
C HIS A 70 -8.72 7.47 11.60
N GLU A 71 -9.99 7.85 11.79
CA GLU A 71 -10.63 7.83 13.11
C GLU A 71 -10.66 6.46 13.78
N GLU A 72 -10.61 5.38 13.00
CA GLU A 72 -10.54 4.00 13.52
C GLU A 72 -9.15 3.63 14.03
N GLY A 73 -8.20 4.54 14.01
CA GLY A 73 -6.87 4.35 14.58
C GLY A 73 -5.81 3.82 13.64
N VAL A 74 -6.13 3.60 12.37
CA VAL A 74 -5.14 3.22 11.36
C VAL A 74 -4.63 4.44 10.62
N ASP A 75 -3.37 4.34 10.16
CA ASP A 75 -2.80 5.31 9.24
C ASP A 75 -2.76 4.70 7.85
N ILE A 76 -2.79 5.54 6.83
CA ILE A 76 -2.71 5.08 5.43
C ILE A 76 -1.83 6.01 4.60
N ILE A 77 -0.98 5.41 3.77
CA ILE A 77 -0.43 6.12 2.63
C ILE A 77 -1.39 5.87 1.47
N PRO A 78 -2.08 6.91 0.99
CA PRO A 78 -3.13 6.75 -0.01
C PRO A 78 -2.55 6.54 -1.40
N THR A 79 -3.40 6.09 -2.31
CA THR A 79 -3.06 6.01 -3.72
C THR A 79 -4.13 6.66 -4.57
N ASN A 80 -3.76 6.92 -5.81
CA ASN A 80 -4.66 7.42 -6.85
C ASN A 80 -4.22 6.87 -8.20
N ILE A 81 -4.79 7.40 -9.28
CA ILE A 81 -4.52 6.92 -10.63
C ILE A 81 -3.05 7.07 -11.05
N GLU A 82 -2.29 7.96 -10.43
CA GLU A 82 -0.87 8.14 -10.76
C GLU A 82 -0.06 6.86 -10.53
N LEU A 83 -0.52 5.98 -9.63
CA LEU A 83 0.18 4.74 -9.37
C LEU A 83 0.22 3.82 -10.60
N SER A 84 -0.75 3.94 -11.50
CA SER A 84 -0.76 3.17 -12.75
C SER A 84 0.48 3.43 -13.59
N GLY A 85 0.98 4.66 -13.59
CA GLY A 85 2.18 5.03 -14.34
C GLY A 85 3.46 4.46 -13.73
N MET A 86 3.43 4.06 -12.48
CA MET A 86 4.60 3.51 -11.81
C MET A 86 5.04 2.16 -12.37
N GLU A 87 4.12 1.38 -12.95
CA GLU A 87 4.50 0.11 -13.59
C GLU A 87 5.55 0.36 -14.68
N ILE A 88 5.34 1.38 -15.52
CA ILE A 88 6.25 1.70 -16.60
C ILE A 88 7.57 2.27 -16.05
N SER A 89 7.48 3.16 -15.07
CA SER A 89 8.66 3.76 -14.44
C SER A 89 9.54 2.71 -13.77
N LEU A 90 8.93 1.74 -13.09
CA LEU A 90 9.65 0.68 -12.40
C LEU A 90 10.35 -0.28 -13.36
N VAL A 91 9.73 -0.59 -14.51
CA VAL A 91 10.32 -1.47 -15.51
C VAL A 91 11.69 -0.96 -15.99
N ASN A 92 11.84 0.37 -16.07
CA ASN A 92 13.04 1.01 -16.62
C ASN A 92 14.04 1.45 -15.54
N ALA A 93 13.76 1.23 -14.25
CA ALA A 93 14.59 1.71 -13.16
C ALA A 93 15.56 0.64 -12.65
N MET A 94 16.70 1.07 -12.11
CA MET A 94 17.61 0.18 -11.39
C MET A 94 17.05 -0.15 -10.00
N SER A 95 17.27 -1.38 -9.53
CA SER A 95 16.76 -1.87 -8.23
C SER A 95 15.26 -1.66 -8.07
N ARG A 96 14.56 -1.74 -9.16
CA ARG A 96 13.13 -1.47 -9.27
C ARG A 96 12.24 -2.29 -8.34
N GLU A 97 12.66 -3.51 -8.02
CA GLU A 97 11.92 -4.41 -7.13
C GLU A 97 11.99 -4.00 -5.67
N GLN A 98 12.91 -3.13 -5.29
CA GLN A 98 13.15 -2.69 -3.92
C GLN A 98 12.62 -1.30 -3.60
N THR A 99 11.99 -0.63 -4.54
CA THR A 99 11.56 0.76 -4.37
C THR A 99 10.60 0.92 -3.20
N LEU A 100 9.58 0.07 -3.11
CA LEU A 100 8.64 0.10 -1.99
C LEU A 100 9.32 -0.27 -0.67
N LYS A 101 10.20 -1.26 -0.69
CA LYS A 101 10.96 -1.65 0.50
C LYS A 101 11.81 -0.50 1.03
N LEU A 102 12.45 0.26 0.15
CA LEU A 102 13.22 1.44 0.54
C LEU A 102 12.34 2.52 1.14
N TYR A 103 11.16 2.76 0.55
CA TYR A 103 10.22 3.72 1.09
C TYR A 103 9.76 3.33 2.50
N LEU A 104 9.48 2.06 2.73
CA LEU A 104 8.95 1.59 4.02
C LEU A 104 10.03 1.42 5.08
N ALA A 105 11.31 1.46 4.73
CA ALA A 105 12.41 1.16 5.66
C ALA A 105 12.39 2.01 6.93
N ASP A 106 12.20 3.33 6.79
CA ASP A 106 12.13 4.23 7.95
C ASP A 106 10.78 4.14 8.67
N LEU A 107 9.70 3.85 7.94
CA LEU A 107 8.37 3.71 8.51
C LEU A 107 8.23 2.50 9.43
N LYS A 108 9.02 1.45 9.21
CA LYS A 108 8.99 0.25 10.06
C LYS A 108 9.29 0.54 11.52
N LYS A 109 9.99 1.63 11.81
CA LYS A 109 10.30 2.04 13.19
C LYS A 109 9.09 2.62 13.92
N ASP A 110 8.12 3.12 13.18
CA ASP A 110 6.99 3.86 13.73
C ASP A 110 5.73 3.00 13.86
N TYR A 111 5.71 1.81 13.26
CA TYR A 111 4.52 0.96 13.21
C TYR A 111 4.81 -0.46 13.66
N ASP A 112 3.84 -1.05 14.35
CA ASP A 112 3.89 -2.47 14.73
C ASP A 112 3.58 -3.37 13.53
N TYR A 113 2.68 -2.90 12.65
CA TYR A 113 2.26 -3.63 11.45
C TYR A 113 2.15 -2.68 10.27
N ILE A 114 2.64 -3.12 9.13
CA ILE A 114 2.45 -2.46 7.85
C ILE A 114 1.76 -3.47 6.93
N LEU A 115 0.53 -3.16 6.53
CA LEU A 115 -0.28 -4.02 5.66
C LEU A 115 -0.32 -3.42 4.26
N ILE A 116 0.12 -4.19 3.28
CA ILE A 116 0.19 -3.74 1.89
C ILE A 116 -0.95 -4.40 1.11
N ASP A 117 -1.85 -3.58 0.58
CA ASP A 117 -2.92 -4.03 -0.29
C ASP A 117 -2.47 -3.89 -1.75
N CYS A 118 -2.23 -4.99 -2.42
CA CYS A 118 -1.76 -5.00 -3.80
C CYS A 118 -2.67 -5.86 -4.68
N MET A 119 -2.69 -5.53 -5.99
CA MET A 119 -3.46 -6.30 -6.94
C MET A 119 -2.73 -7.62 -7.28
N PRO A 120 -3.47 -8.72 -7.52
CA PRO A 120 -2.85 -9.97 -7.95
C PRO A 120 -2.44 -9.86 -9.43
N SER A 121 -1.18 -9.60 -9.68
CA SER A 121 -0.64 -9.50 -11.03
C SER A 121 0.82 -9.92 -11.03
N LEU A 122 1.41 -9.99 -12.22
CA LEU A 122 2.84 -10.22 -12.39
C LEU A 122 3.60 -8.91 -12.62
N GLY A 123 2.94 -7.78 -12.38
CA GLY A 123 3.55 -6.47 -12.58
C GLY A 123 4.55 -6.09 -11.51
N MET A 124 5.26 -4.99 -11.75
CA MET A 124 6.32 -4.51 -10.86
C MET A 124 5.80 -4.03 -9.50
N LEU A 125 4.57 -3.51 -9.43
CA LEU A 125 3.97 -3.14 -8.14
C LEU A 125 3.78 -4.34 -7.24
N THR A 126 3.31 -5.45 -7.79
CA THR A 126 3.16 -6.71 -7.06
C THR A 126 4.51 -7.24 -6.59
N ILE A 127 5.51 -7.22 -7.45
CA ILE A 127 6.87 -7.65 -7.11
C ILE A 127 7.44 -6.76 -5.99
N ASN A 128 7.21 -5.45 -6.06
CA ASN A 128 7.62 -4.53 -4.99
C ASN A 128 6.95 -4.86 -3.66
N ALA A 129 5.65 -5.13 -3.68
CA ALA A 129 4.92 -5.50 -2.47
C ALA A 129 5.46 -6.78 -1.85
N LEU A 130 5.69 -7.80 -2.67
CA LEU A 130 6.24 -9.09 -2.21
C LEU A 130 7.66 -8.94 -1.66
N THR A 131 8.49 -8.12 -2.31
CA THR A 131 9.87 -7.88 -1.86
C THR A 131 9.91 -7.14 -0.53
N ALA A 132 8.97 -6.22 -0.31
CA ALA A 132 8.90 -5.44 0.93
C ALA A 132 8.28 -6.23 2.09
N ALA A 133 7.46 -7.23 1.81
CA ALA A 133 6.69 -7.96 2.82
C ALA A 133 7.52 -9.02 3.54
N ASP A 134 7.23 -9.22 4.82
CA ASP A 134 7.78 -10.32 5.60
C ASP A 134 6.94 -11.60 5.43
N SER A 135 5.65 -11.45 5.16
CA SER A 135 4.73 -12.57 4.92
C SER A 135 3.60 -12.13 3.99
N VAL A 136 2.92 -13.10 3.42
CA VAL A 136 1.85 -12.87 2.45
C VAL A 136 0.59 -13.58 2.92
N ILE A 137 -0.54 -12.85 2.88
CA ILE A 137 -1.86 -13.40 3.16
C ILE A 137 -2.62 -13.44 1.83
N VAL A 138 -3.15 -14.60 1.50
CA VAL A 138 -3.94 -14.79 0.28
C VAL A 138 -5.37 -15.10 0.72
N PRO A 139 -6.31 -14.14 0.57
CA PRO A 139 -7.72 -14.42 0.83
C PRO A 139 -8.24 -15.44 -0.17
N VAL A 140 -8.91 -16.46 0.33
CA VAL A 140 -9.45 -17.54 -0.51
C VAL A 140 -10.96 -17.64 -0.26
N GLU A 141 -11.75 -17.61 -1.32
CA GLU A 141 -13.18 -17.89 -1.25
C GLU A 141 -13.40 -19.39 -1.32
N ALA A 142 -14.24 -19.90 -0.41
CA ALA A 142 -14.68 -21.28 -0.46
C ALA A 142 -15.81 -21.40 -1.47
N HIS A 143 -15.59 -22.09 -2.57
CA HIS A 143 -16.60 -22.40 -3.56
C HIS A 143 -17.04 -23.84 -3.40
N TYR A 144 -18.34 -24.03 -3.16
CA TYR A 144 -18.91 -25.36 -3.20
C TYR A 144 -19.34 -25.66 -4.62
N LEU A 145 -18.65 -26.60 -5.26
CA LEU A 145 -19.14 -27.13 -6.52
C LEU A 145 -20.23 -28.16 -6.21
N PRO A 146 -21.42 -28.02 -6.80
CA PRO A 146 -22.44 -29.06 -6.65
C PRO A 146 -21.89 -30.36 -7.18
N GLY A 147 -21.82 -31.34 -6.31
CA GLY A 147 -21.16 -32.60 -6.55
C GLY A 147 -21.89 -33.54 -7.47
#